data_2f14d6871945fe26454e4971edc9554d
#
_entry.id   2f14d6871945fe26454e4971edc9554d
#
_cell.length_a   1.000
_cell.length_b   1.000
_cell.length_c   1.000
_cell.angle_alpha   90.00
_cell.angle_beta   90.00
_cell.angle_gamma   90.00
#
_symmetry.space_group_name_H-M   'P 1'
#
loop_
_entity.id
_entity.type
_entity.pdbx_description
1 polymer ?
#
loop_
_entity_poly.entity_id
_entity_poly.type
_entity_poly.pdbx_seq_one_letter_code
_entity_poly.pdbx_strand_id
1 'polypeptide(L)'
;QHSLTEVIACKERCRPALEEIVQITGECAHLAVLVEDRVWYIDKVDSLRPLKVDHPIGSLSPLHCTALGKAFLTFGNAKIPSELKLYTHKTIVNLPHLHQELLQTRRVGFAIDNEEFSEGIRCAAYPLFDGRGVMIAAIGISGPSVRIQHEHLMTFGTILKNVANKLNYQS
;
A
#
# COMPACT_ATOMS: atom_id res chain seq x y z
N GLN A 1 8.33 -1.05 -16.40
CA GLN A 1 7.83 -2.39 -16.69
C GLN A 1 8.71 -3.42 -15.99
N HIS A 2 8.07 -4.38 -15.30
CA HIS A 2 8.78 -5.38 -14.50
C HIS A 2 8.91 -6.69 -15.26
N SER A 3 10.10 -7.28 -15.25
CA SER A 3 10.28 -8.65 -15.74
C SER A 3 9.80 -9.64 -14.67
N LEU A 4 9.51 -10.87 -15.07
CA LEU A 4 9.13 -11.94 -14.15
C LEU A 4 10.24 -12.18 -13.11
N THR A 5 11.50 -12.16 -13.54
CA THR A 5 12.65 -12.34 -12.66
C THR A 5 12.70 -11.25 -11.57
N GLU A 6 12.46 -10.00 -11.94
CA GLU A 6 12.42 -8.88 -10.99
C GLU A 6 11.29 -9.04 -9.98
N VAL A 7 10.11 -9.47 -10.42
CA VAL A 7 8.96 -9.70 -9.53
C VAL A 7 9.27 -10.82 -8.54
N ILE A 8 9.83 -11.93 -8.99
CA ILE A 8 10.21 -13.06 -8.13
C ILE A 8 11.24 -12.62 -7.10
N ALA A 9 12.29 -11.90 -7.51
CA ALA A 9 13.32 -11.39 -6.61
C ALA A 9 12.74 -10.45 -5.56
N CYS A 10 11.84 -9.57 -5.95
CA CYS A 10 11.16 -8.65 -5.05
C CYS A 10 10.34 -9.41 -4.00
N LYS A 11 9.58 -10.43 -4.42
CA LYS A 11 8.80 -11.27 -3.51
C LYS A 11 9.69 -11.96 -2.48
N GLU A 12 10.76 -12.61 -2.93
CA GLU A 12 11.68 -13.33 -2.05
C GLU A 12 12.32 -12.39 -1.03
N ARG A 13 12.76 -11.22 -1.48
CA ARG A 13 13.40 -10.22 -0.61
C ARG A 13 12.44 -9.68 0.43
N CYS A 14 11.19 -9.43 0.06
CA CYS A 14 10.21 -8.77 0.92
C CYS A 14 9.42 -9.73 1.81
N ARG A 15 9.43 -11.04 1.53
CA ARG A 15 8.63 -12.01 2.30
C ARG A 15 8.87 -11.95 3.80
N PRO A 16 10.12 -11.91 4.31
CA PRO A 16 10.35 -11.80 5.75
C PRO A 16 9.76 -10.51 6.34
N ALA A 17 9.79 -9.41 5.58
CA ALA A 17 9.21 -8.14 6.02
C ALA A 17 7.69 -8.24 6.17
N LEU A 18 6.99 -8.89 5.23
CA LEU A 18 5.55 -9.11 5.33
C LEU A 18 5.20 -9.95 6.57
N GLU A 19 5.98 -11.00 6.83
CA GLU A 19 5.77 -11.85 7.99
C GLU A 19 6.00 -11.07 9.30
N GLU A 20 7.03 -10.23 9.37
CA GLU A 20 7.30 -9.37 10.52
C GLU A 20 6.14 -8.41 10.79
N ILE A 21 5.61 -7.78 9.74
CA ILE A 21 4.48 -6.86 9.87
C ILE A 21 3.27 -7.56 10.48
N VAL A 22 2.95 -8.76 10.01
CA VAL A 22 1.82 -9.53 10.54
C VAL A 22 2.07 -9.93 12.00
N GLN A 23 3.29 -10.31 12.36
CA GLN A 23 3.64 -10.63 13.74
C GLN A 23 3.48 -9.42 14.67
N ILE A 24 3.86 -8.23 14.22
CA ILE A 24 3.77 -7.01 15.02
C ILE A 24 2.32 -6.54 15.15
N THR A 25 1.56 -6.54 14.05
CA THR A 25 0.23 -5.90 13.98
C THR A 25 -0.93 -6.86 14.15
N GLY A 26 -0.73 -8.13 13.83
CA GLY A 26 -1.81 -9.12 13.74
C GLY A 26 -2.67 -8.96 12.49
N GLU A 27 -2.42 -7.94 11.67
CA GLU A 27 -3.20 -7.67 10.47
C GLU A 27 -2.53 -8.18 9.21
N CYS A 28 -3.28 -8.25 8.12
CA CYS A 28 -2.80 -8.70 6.81
C CYS A 28 -1.73 -7.74 6.26
N ALA A 29 -0.64 -8.29 5.74
CA ALA A 29 0.39 -7.53 5.02
C ALA A 29 0.41 -7.94 3.56
N HIS A 30 0.68 -6.97 2.68
CA HIS A 30 0.71 -7.23 1.24
C HIS A 30 1.80 -6.42 0.54
N LEU A 31 2.20 -6.94 -0.61
CA LEU A 31 3.22 -6.37 -1.47
C LEU A 31 2.62 -6.17 -2.86
N ALA A 32 2.87 -5.01 -3.46
CA ALA A 32 2.35 -4.70 -4.78
C ALA A 32 3.38 -3.97 -5.62
N VAL A 33 3.22 -4.10 -6.93
CA VAL A 33 3.96 -3.33 -7.94
C VAL A 33 2.98 -2.57 -8.81
N LEU A 34 3.49 -1.58 -9.52
CA LEU A 34 2.71 -0.81 -10.49
C LEU A 34 2.75 -1.52 -11.84
N VAL A 35 1.58 -1.80 -12.40
CA VAL A 35 1.45 -2.31 -13.77
C VAL A 35 0.59 -1.32 -14.53
N GLU A 36 1.20 -0.57 -15.43
CA GLU A 36 0.55 0.53 -16.16
C GLU A 36 -0.05 1.53 -15.17
N ASP A 37 -1.37 1.61 -15.08
CA ASP A 37 -2.09 2.54 -14.21
C ASP A 37 -2.83 1.82 -13.07
N ARG A 38 -2.37 0.62 -12.69
CA ARG A 38 -3.04 -0.20 -11.68
C ARG A 38 -2.04 -0.73 -10.67
N VAL A 39 -2.55 -0.96 -9.46
CA VAL A 39 -1.83 -1.67 -8.39
C VAL A 39 -2.01 -3.17 -8.62
N TRP A 40 -0.91 -3.91 -8.66
CA TRP A 40 -0.92 -5.36 -8.85
C TRP A 40 -0.35 -6.03 -7.60
N TYR A 41 -1.19 -6.81 -6.90
CA TYR A 41 -0.79 -7.53 -5.69
C TYR A 41 0.04 -8.75 -6.09
N ILE A 42 1.30 -8.80 -5.64
CA ILE A 42 2.22 -9.89 -5.98
C ILE A 42 2.50 -10.83 -4.82
N ASP A 43 2.24 -10.42 -3.57
CA ASP A 43 2.38 -11.30 -2.41
C ASP A 43 1.54 -10.79 -1.24
N LYS A 44 1.29 -11.67 -0.29
CA LYS A 44 0.58 -11.33 0.95
C LYS A 44 0.91 -12.32 2.05
N VAL A 45 0.70 -11.88 3.29
CA VAL A 45 0.67 -12.76 4.47
C VAL A 45 -0.65 -12.44 5.19
N ASP A 46 -1.46 -13.47 5.42
CA ASP A 46 -2.78 -13.30 6.02
C ASP A 46 -2.71 -12.85 7.47
N SER A 47 -3.76 -12.15 7.92
CA SER A 47 -3.95 -11.78 9.31
C SER A 47 -4.01 -13.02 10.20
N LEU A 48 -3.55 -12.87 11.43
CA LEU A 48 -3.67 -13.89 12.46
C LEU A 48 -5.05 -13.89 13.13
N ARG A 49 -5.90 -12.92 12.80
CA ARG A 49 -7.20 -12.72 13.43
C ARG A 49 -8.32 -13.42 12.65
N PRO A 50 -9.44 -13.82 13.31
CA PRO A 50 -10.55 -14.48 12.63
C PRO A 50 -11.21 -13.63 11.54
N LEU A 51 -11.52 -12.36 11.84
CA LEU A 51 -12.05 -11.41 10.85
C LEU A 51 -10.88 -10.72 10.16
N LYS A 52 -10.72 -10.96 8.88
CA LYS A 52 -9.56 -10.47 8.12
C LYS A 52 -9.95 -10.05 6.72
N VAL A 53 -9.17 -9.11 6.17
CA VAL A 53 -9.27 -8.65 4.79
C VAL A 53 -8.45 -9.58 3.90
N ASP A 54 -8.97 -9.89 2.72
CA ASP A 54 -8.25 -10.67 1.72
C ASP A 54 -8.05 -9.83 0.46
N HIS A 55 -6.77 -9.72 0.05
CA HIS A 55 -6.37 -9.15 -1.24
C HIS A 55 -5.70 -10.26 -2.03
N PRO A 56 -6.42 -10.99 -2.88
CA PRO A 56 -5.83 -12.13 -3.60
C PRO A 56 -4.62 -11.74 -4.42
N ILE A 57 -3.59 -12.59 -4.39
CA ILE A 57 -2.41 -12.42 -5.24
C ILE A 57 -2.86 -12.44 -6.71
N GLY A 58 -2.37 -11.49 -7.49
CA GLY A 58 -2.76 -11.32 -8.89
C GLY A 58 -3.90 -10.34 -9.11
N SER A 59 -4.59 -9.91 -8.05
CA SER A 59 -5.66 -8.91 -8.19
C SER A 59 -5.10 -7.54 -8.53
N LEU A 60 -5.93 -6.72 -9.19
CA LEU A 60 -5.62 -5.34 -9.56
C LEU A 60 -6.52 -4.40 -8.77
N SER A 61 -6.01 -3.22 -8.43
CA SER A 61 -6.81 -2.20 -7.79
C SER A 61 -6.44 -0.80 -8.29
N PRO A 62 -7.34 0.18 -8.08
CA PRO A 62 -7.12 1.54 -8.61
C PRO A 62 -6.09 2.32 -7.81
N LEU A 63 -5.56 3.38 -8.44
CA LEU A 63 -4.52 4.22 -7.85
C LEU A 63 -5.05 5.27 -6.87
N HIS A 64 -6.20 5.87 -7.16
CA HIS A 64 -6.64 7.08 -6.44
C HIS A 64 -7.30 6.82 -5.09
N CYS A 65 -7.72 5.58 -4.82
CA CYS A 65 -8.53 5.27 -3.64
C CYS A 65 -7.99 4.07 -2.83
N THR A 66 -6.77 3.65 -3.09
CA THR A 66 -6.09 2.62 -2.30
C THR A 66 -4.82 3.22 -1.69
N ALA A 67 -4.42 2.72 -0.53
CA ALA A 67 -3.18 3.20 0.11
C ALA A 67 -1.97 2.89 -0.78
N LEU A 68 -1.89 1.67 -1.33
CA LEU A 68 -0.81 1.29 -2.25
C LEU A 68 -0.79 2.20 -3.48
N GLY A 69 -1.95 2.46 -4.08
CA GLY A 69 -2.04 3.33 -5.25
C GLY A 69 -1.59 4.75 -4.97
N LYS A 70 -2.03 5.32 -3.84
CA LYS A 70 -1.60 6.67 -3.46
C LYS A 70 -0.10 6.74 -3.17
N ALA A 71 0.50 5.65 -2.69
CA ALA A 71 1.95 5.59 -2.54
C ALA A 71 2.66 5.66 -3.90
N PHE A 72 2.17 4.94 -4.92
CA PHE A 72 2.73 5.02 -6.26
C PHE A 72 2.55 6.41 -6.89
N LEU A 73 1.40 7.04 -6.66
CA LEU A 73 1.16 8.40 -7.15
C LEU A 73 2.06 9.44 -6.48
N THR A 74 2.35 9.26 -5.19
CA THR A 74 3.12 10.24 -4.41
C THR A 74 4.63 10.07 -4.58
N PHE A 75 5.12 8.84 -4.48
CA PHE A 75 6.56 8.54 -4.39
C PHE A 75 7.13 7.92 -5.67
N GLY A 76 6.29 7.46 -6.56
CA GLY A 76 6.67 6.84 -7.82
C GLY A 76 6.32 7.70 -9.03
N ASN A 77 6.28 7.06 -10.19
CA ASN A 77 6.01 7.71 -11.48
C ASN A 77 4.61 7.42 -12.01
N ALA A 78 3.70 6.92 -11.15
CA ALA A 78 2.33 6.65 -11.57
C ALA A 78 1.64 7.96 -11.95
N LYS A 79 0.82 7.89 -13.01
CA LYS A 79 0.03 9.04 -13.45
C LYS A 79 -1.34 8.99 -12.83
N ILE A 80 -1.87 10.17 -12.48
CA ILE A 80 -3.24 10.27 -11.98
C ILE A 80 -4.19 9.78 -13.07
N PRO A 81 -5.13 8.86 -12.75
CA PRO A 81 -6.09 8.37 -13.73
C PRO A 81 -6.94 9.49 -14.31
N SER A 82 -7.36 9.36 -15.57
CA SER A 82 -8.25 10.33 -16.22
C SER A 82 -9.62 10.36 -15.56
N GLU A 83 -10.05 9.24 -14.98
CA GLU A 83 -11.32 9.14 -14.26
C GLU A 83 -11.05 8.70 -12.82
N LEU A 84 -11.59 9.45 -11.86
CA LEU A 84 -11.57 9.12 -10.45
C LEU A 84 -12.89 8.47 -10.08
N LYS A 85 -13.00 7.18 -10.35
CA LYS A 85 -14.25 6.42 -10.19
C LYS A 85 -14.66 6.36 -8.72
N LEU A 86 -15.94 6.54 -8.45
CA LEU A 86 -16.54 6.44 -7.11
C LEU A 86 -16.72 4.96 -6.75
N TYR A 87 -16.19 4.55 -5.61
CA TYR A 87 -16.36 3.21 -5.06
C TYR A 87 -17.13 3.21 -3.75
N THR A 88 -16.89 4.21 -2.91
CA THR A 88 -17.61 4.43 -1.63
C THR A 88 -17.94 5.91 -1.52
N HIS A 89 -18.75 6.26 -0.52
CA HIS A 89 -19.05 7.68 -0.27
C HIS A 89 -17.82 8.49 0.17
N LYS A 90 -16.70 7.82 0.52
CA LYS A 90 -15.44 8.48 0.91
C LYS A 90 -14.42 8.54 -0.20
N THR A 91 -14.68 7.95 -1.37
CA THR A 91 -13.74 8.01 -2.49
C THR A 91 -13.50 9.45 -2.92
N ILE A 92 -12.22 9.83 -3.05
CA ILE A 92 -11.84 11.14 -3.59
C ILE A 92 -12.10 11.11 -5.09
N VAL A 93 -12.96 12.02 -5.58
CA VAL A 93 -13.42 12.01 -6.98
C VAL A 93 -13.11 13.31 -7.72
N ASN A 94 -12.39 14.25 -7.12
CA ASN A 94 -11.98 15.47 -7.82
C ASN A 94 -10.49 15.71 -7.65
N LEU A 95 -9.85 16.29 -8.65
CA LEU A 95 -8.41 16.50 -8.70
C LEU A 95 -7.88 17.40 -7.58
N PRO A 96 -8.49 18.53 -7.23
CA PRO A 96 -7.98 19.37 -6.15
C PRO A 96 -7.91 18.62 -4.82
N HIS A 97 -8.91 17.83 -4.49
CA HIS A 97 -8.93 17.03 -3.27
C HIS A 97 -7.84 15.95 -3.32
N LEU A 98 -7.69 15.26 -4.48
CA LEU A 98 -6.64 14.24 -4.62
C LEU A 98 -5.25 14.87 -4.50
N HIS A 99 -5.01 16.03 -5.10
CA HIS A 99 -3.72 16.73 -4.97
C HIS A 99 -3.40 17.06 -3.51
N GLN A 100 -4.39 17.51 -2.73
CA GLN A 100 -4.20 17.76 -1.30
C GLN A 100 -3.84 16.48 -0.54
N GLU A 101 -4.51 15.38 -0.87
CA GLU A 101 -4.24 14.09 -0.24
C GLU A 101 -2.81 13.62 -0.55
N LEU A 102 -2.35 13.76 -1.79
CA LEU A 102 -1.00 13.36 -2.18
C LEU A 102 0.06 14.25 -1.52
N LEU A 103 -0.20 15.55 -1.36
CA LEU A 103 0.69 16.43 -0.62
C LEU A 103 0.81 16.03 0.84
N GLN A 104 -0.31 15.67 1.47
CA GLN A 104 -0.33 15.19 2.85
C GLN A 104 0.41 13.86 2.98
N THR A 105 0.22 12.95 2.02
CA THR A 105 0.92 11.67 1.96
C THR A 105 2.43 11.88 1.91
N ARG A 106 2.89 12.81 1.06
CA ARG A 106 4.30 13.15 0.95
C ARG A 106 4.86 13.72 2.26
N ARG A 107 4.08 14.59 2.91
CA ARG A 107 4.49 15.23 4.17
C ARG A 107 4.63 14.20 5.29
N VAL A 108 3.66 13.30 5.40
CA VAL A 108 3.62 12.27 6.45
C VAL A 108 4.59 11.12 6.14
N GLY A 109 4.82 10.80 4.87
CA GLY A 109 5.75 9.78 4.42
C GLY A 109 5.14 8.42 4.14
N PHE A 110 3.82 8.27 4.30
CA PHE A 110 3.09 7.05 3.97
C PHE A 110 1.66 7.38 3.56
N ALA A 111 1.02 6.45 2.85
CA ALA A 111 -0.34 6.63 2.35
C ALA A 111 -1.35 5.88 3.23
N ILE A 112 -2.57 6.39 3.27
CA ILE A 112 -3.68 5.72 3.95
C ILE A 112 -4.89 5.61 3.03
N ASP A 113 -5.71 4.59 3.30
CA ASP A 113 -7.02 4.39 2.70
C ASP A 113 -8.04 4.27 3.85
N ASN A 114 -8.89 5.28 3.99
CA ASN A 114 -9.91 5.34 5.02
C ASN A 114 -11.27 4.98 4.41
N GLU A 115 -11.48 3.68 4.12
CA GLU A 115 -12.72 3.17 3.53
C GLU A 115 -13.04 3.84 2.17
N GLU A 116 -12.01 4.16 1.40
CA GLU A 116 -12.15 4.89 0.13
C GLU A 116 -12.40 3.97 -1.05
N PHE A 117 -11.93 2.72 -0.97
CA PHE A 117 -12.13 1.71 -2.01
C PHE A 117 -13.19 0.68 -1.61
N SER A 118 -13.20 0.27 -0.35
CA SER A 118 -14.18 -0.69 0.19
C SER A 118 -14.64 -0.23 1.56
N GLU A 119 -15.95 -0.16 1.76
CA GLU A 119 -16.49 0.11 3.08
C GLU A 119 -16.04 -0.97 4.05
N GLY A 120 -15.70 -0.57 5.26
CA GLY A 120 -15.27 -1.49 6.30
C GLY A 120 -13.82 -1.89 6.26
N ILE A 121 -13.01 -1.36 5.31
CA ILE A 121 -11.59 -1.69 5.18
C ILE A 121 -10.75 -0.43 5.26
N ARG A 122 -9.73 -0.45 6.12
CA ARG A 122 -8.71 0.59 6.23
C ARG A 122 -7.33 0.02 5.97
N CYS A 123 -6.49 0.80 5.30
CA CYS A 123 -5.15 0.39 4.88
C CYS A 123 -4.15 1.50 5.10
N ALA A 124 -2.88 1.10 5.27
CA ALA A 124 -1.73 1.99 5.18
C ALA A 124 -0.70 1.36 4.24
N ALA A 125 0.08 2.19 3.56
CA ALA A 125 1.09 1.70 2.61
C ALA A 125 2.33 2.59 2.63
N TYR A 126 3.48 1.96 2.39
CA TYR A 126 4.79 2.62 2.37
C TYR A 126 5.56 2.22 1.11
N PRO A 127 6.30 3.15 0.48
CA PRO A 127 7.06 2.86 -0.73
C PRO A 127 8.35 2.10 -0.46
N LEU A 128 8.74 1.25 -1.40
CA LEU A 128 10.03 0.59 -1.42
C LEU A 128 10.85 1.11 -2.59
N PHE A 129 12.10 1.45 -2.34
CA PHE A 129 12.99 2.05 -3.33
C PHE A 129 14.17 1.14 -3.63
N ASP A 130 14.68 1.22 -4.87
CA ASP A 130 15.94 0.58 -5.23
C ASP A 130 17.15 1.42 -4.76
N GLY A 131 18.37 0.95 -5.04
CA GLY A 131 19.58 1.64 -4.64
C GLY A 131 19.80 3.01 -5.29
N ARG A 132 19.01 3.34 -6.31
CA ARG A 132 19.04 4.63 -7.00
C ARG A 132 17.96 5.58 -6.51
N GLY A 133 17.15 5.16 -5.54
CA GLY A 133 16.05 5.95 -5.03
C GLY A 133 14.79 5.92 -5.89
N VAL A 134 14.68 4.98 -6.82
CA VAL A 134 13.49 4.81 -7.66
C VAL A 134 12.53 3.83 -6.96
N MET A 135 11.27 4.22 -6.86
CA MET A 135 10.25 3.36 -6.25
C MET A 135 9.99 2.13 -7.13
N ILE A 136 10.13 0.95 -6.53
CA ILE A 136 9.95 -0.32 -7.24
C ILE A 136 8.75 -1.12 -6.78
N ALA A 137 8.25 -0.87 -5.59
CA ALA A 137 7.12 -1.60 -5.01
C ALA A 137 6.53 -0.80 -3.86
N ALA A 138 5.43 -1.30 -3.30
CA ALA A 138 4.86 -0.77 -2.07
C ALA A 138 4.46 -1.92 -1.16
N ILE A 139 4.60 -1.73 0.15
CA ILE A 139 4.12 -2.67 1.16
C ILE A 139 2.97 -2.03 1.92
N GLY A 140 2.02 -2.85 2.35
CA GLY A 140 0.84 -2.35 3.03
C GLY A 140 0.32 -3.26 4.13
N ILE A 141 -0.53 -2.68 4.96
CA ILE A 141 -1.28 -3.34 6.02
C ILE A 141 -2.75 -3.04 5.78
N SER A 142 -3.60 -4.05 5.86
CA SER A 142 -5.04 -3.89 5.73
C SER A 142 -5.78 -4.61 6.85
N GLY A 143 -6.89 -4.04 7.26
CA GLY A 143 -7.76 -4.70 8.22
C GLY A 143 -9.15 -4.06 8.26
N PRO A 144 -10.08 -4.69 9.00
CA PRO A 144 -11.44 -4.19 9.11
C PRO A 144 -11.49 -2.94 9.98
N SER A 145 -12.30 -1.97 9.53
CA SER A 145 -12.44 -0.67 10.22
C SER A 145 -13.04 -0.81 11.63
N VAL A 146 -13.74 -1.91 11.91
CA VAL A 146 -14.32 -2.17 13.23
C VAL A 146 -13.25 -2.28 14.33
N ARG A 147 -12.01 -2.60 13.97
CA ARG A 147 -10.90 -2.65 14.95
C ARG A 147 -9.74 -1.73 14.60
N ILE A 148 -9.70 -1.13 13.40
CA ILE A 148 -8.61 -0.24 12.99
C ILE A 148 -9.14 1.19 12.97
N GLN A 149 -8.76 1.98 13.97
CA GLN A 149 -9.08 3.39 14.04
C GLN A 149 -8.03 4.21 13.29
N HIS A 150 -8.29 5.50 13.12
CA HIS A 150 -7.35 6.39 12.41
C HIS A 150 -5.96 6.39 13.06
N GLU A 151 -5.89 6.43 14.39
CA GLU A 151 -4.60 6.40 15.11
C GLU A 151 -3.82 5.11 14.86
N HIS A 152 -4.51 3.99 14.63
CA HIS A 152 -3.84 2.73 14.26
C HIS A 152 -3.16 2.85 12.90
N LEU A 153 -3.77 3.56 11.94
CA LEU A 153 -3.17 3.79 10.63
C LEU A 153 -1.85 4.56 10.74
N MET A 154 -1.80 5.55 11.64
CA MET A 154 -0.57 6.31 11.88
C MET A 154 0.52 5.41 12.47
N THR A 155 0.17 4.54 13.41
CA THR A 155 1.09 3.55 13.97
C THR A 155 1.57 2.57 12.90
N PHE A 156 0.66 2.10 12.05
CA PHE A 156 1.00 1.18 10.95
C PHE A 156 1.98 1.84 9.97
N GLY A 157 1.77 3.12 9.67
CA GLY A 157 2.71 3.86 8.81
C GLY A 157 4.13 3.86 9.37
N THR A 158 4.28 4.06 10.67
CA THR A 158 5.57 4.03 11.36
C THR A 158 6.19 2.62 11.31
N ILE A 159 5.38 1.58 11.55
CA ILE A 159 5.84 0.19 11.48
C ILE A 159 6.33 -0.14 10.08
N LEU A 160 5.54 0.22 9.05
CA LEU A 160 5.92 0.00 7.64
C LEU A 160 7.25 0.68 7.31
N LYS A 161 7.40 1.93 7.73
CA LYS A 161 8.64 2.68 7.50
C LYS A 161 9.84 1.97 8.14
N ASN A 162 9.72 1.54 9.39
CA ASN A 162 10.81 0.89 10.10
C ASN A 162 11.19 -0.44 9.43
N VAL A 163 10.21 -1.24 9.03
CA VAL A 163 10.44 -2.52 8.35
C VAL A 163 11.06 -2.29 6.97
N ALA A 164 10.54 -1.33 6.20
CA ALA A 164 11.05 -1.00 4.87
C ALA A 164 12.49 -0.47 4.93
N ASN A 165 12.84 0.31 5.94
CA ASN A 165 14.19 0.83 6.09
C ASN A 165 15.22 -0.30 6.28
N LYS A 166 14.86 -1.37 6.96
CA LYS A 166 15.73 -2.54 7.09
C LYS A 166 16.01 -3.18 5.72
N LEU A 167 15.02 -3.24 4.85
CA LEU A 167 15.18 -3.76 3.49
C LEU A 167 16.15 -2.89 2.69
N ASN A 168 16.03 -1.57 2.81
CA ASN A 168 16.86 -0.62 2.07
C ASN A 168 18.34 -0.71 2.48
N TYR A 169 18.62 -1.02 3.74
CA TYR A 169 20.00 -1.16 4.23
C TYR A 169 20.65 -2.48 3.81
N GLN A 170 19.87 -3.48 3.41
CA GLN A 170 20.38 -4.80 3.02
C GLN A 170 20.63 -4.92 1.51
N SER A 171 20.35 -3.88 0.74
CA SER A 171 20.52 -3.91 -0.71
C SER A 171 21.92 -3.50 -1.17
#